data_ff5b001ac11789991dcafb22d16df209
#
_entry.id   ff5b001ac11789991dcafb22d16df209
#
_cell.length_a   1.000
_cell.length_b   1.000
_cell.length_c   1.000
_cell.angle_alpha   90.00
_cell.angle_beta   90.00
_cell.angle_gamma   90.00
#
_symmetry.space_group_name_H-M   'P 1'
#
loop_
_entity.id
_entity.type
_entity.pdbx_description
1 polymer ?
#
loop_
_entity_poly.entity_id
_entity_poly.type
_entity_poly.pdbx_seq_one_letter_code
_entity_poly.pdbx_strand_id
1 'polypeptide(L)'
;MRKTLTILAAMVAMGLSAAAQNNTDRIGAGIGASYRNACDAVLLWEHENAYHNAWEVFVEGQLQLHELSQLSQLWDNGKRWGAGVAWKPCLWRARNRYGSARIGVSLGASPTDFQSSIQAGWQQSYALRGGWQFYWQAGADLMLPKWDGLFSIGGSVGIKMPVRDRLHRRLN
;
A
#
# COMPACT_ATOMS: atom_id res chain seq x y z
N MET A 1 0.74 -9.95 25.43
CA MET A 1 1.78 -9.82 24.40
C MET A 1 2.11 -11.13 23.64
N ARG A 2 2.30 -12.29 24.28
CA ARG A 2 2.58 -13.55 23.54
C ARG A 2 1.46 -13.99 22.58
N LYS A 3 0.20 -13.86 22.96
CA LYS A 3 -0.96 -14.28 22.13
C LYS A 3 -1.14 -13.44 20.85
N THR A 4 -0.84 -12.13 20.90
CA THR A 4 -0.91 -11.24 19.73
C THR A 4 0.21 -11.56 18.72
N LEU A 5 1.40 -11.89 19.20
CA LEU A 5 2.52 -12.29 18.34
C LEU A 5 2.23 -13.61 17.61
N THR A 6 1.57 -14.55 18.28
CA THR A 6 1.20 -15.86 17.69
C THR A 6 0.13 -15.70 16.60
N ILE A 7 -0.83 -14.80 16.78
CA ILE A 7 -1.87 -14.52 15.77
C ILE A 7 -1.24 -13.84 14.54
N LEU A 8 -0.32 -12.89 14.75
CA LEU A 8 0.39 -12.23 13.68
C LEU A 8 1.27 -13.23 12.89
N ALA A 9 2.00 -14.09 13.59
CA ALA A 9 2.81 -15.13 12.98
C ALA A 9 1.96 -16.17 12.22
N ALA A 10 0.78 -16.54 12.74
CA ALA A 10 -0.14 -17.44 12.06
C ALA A 10 -0.75 -16.82 10.79
N MET A 11 -1.08 -15.52 10.81
CA MET A 11 -1.55 -14.80 9.62
C MET A 11 -0.47 -14.70 8.53
N VAL A 12 0.77 -14.42 8.92
CA VAL A 12 1.92 -14.42 7.99
C VAL A 12 2.16 -15.82 7.42
N ALA A 13 2.12 -16.87 8.25
CA ALA A 13 2.31 -18.27 7.81
C ALA A 13 1.20 -18.75 6.88
N MET A 14 -0.07 -18.38 7.12
CA MET A 14 -1.18 -18.70 6.22
C MET A 14 -1.08 -17.97 4.88
N GLY A 15 -0.51 -16.75 4.84
CA GLY A 15 -0.24 -16.01 3.61
C GLY A 15 0.84 -16.67 2.74
N LEU A 16 1.85 -17.29 3.34
CA LEU A 16 2.97 -17.90 2.63
C LEU A 16 2.63 -19.28 2.03
N SER A 17 1.66 -20.00 2.58
CA SER A 17 1.30 -21.35 2.10
C SER A 17 0.35 -21.39 0.90
N ALA A 18 -0.20 -20.23 0.45
CA ALA A 18 -1.03 -20.12 -0.77
C ALA A 18 -0.20 -19.97 -2.06
N ALA A 19 1.11 -20.16 -2.01
CA ALA A 19 2.07 -19.77 -3.04
C ALA A 19 2.33 -20.81 -4.15
N ALA A 20 1.33 -21.57 -4.57
CA ALA A 20 1.56 -22.55 -5.64
C ALA A 20 0.44 -22.50 -6.68
N GLN A 21 0.46 -21.53 -7.58
CA GLN A 21 0.02 -21.63 -8.99
C GLN A 21 -0.35 -20.25 -9.56
N ASN A 22 0.38 -19.81 -10.59
CA ASN A 22 0.14 -18.56 -11.34
C ASN A 22 0.17 -17.26 -10.51
N ASN A 23 1.11 -17.17 -9.60
CA ASN A 23 1.37 -15.94 -8.86
C ASN A 23 2.01 -14.88 -9.75
N THR A 24 1.63 -13.64 -9.58
CA THR A 24 2.20 -12.52 -10.33
C THR A 24 2.79 -11.52 -9.36
N ASP A 25 4.09 -11.29 -9.48
CA ASP A 25 4.79 -10.22 -8.77
C ASP A 25 4.70 -8.93 -9.58
N ARG A 26 4.42 -7.83 -8.91
CA ARG A 26 4.35 -6.49 -9.51
C ARG A 26 5.11 -5.48 -8.68
N ILE A 27 5.71 -4.52 -9.35
CA ILE A 27 6.23 -3.30 -8.74
C ILE A 27 5.36 -2.16 -9.20
N GLY A 28 5.02 -1.25 -8.30
CA GLY A 28 4.16 -0.13 -8.63
C GLY A 28 4.59 1.16 -7.99
N ALA A 29 4.06 2.24 -8.53
CA ALA A 29 4.17 3.57 -7.98
C ALA A 29 2.82 4.27 -8.04
N GLY A 30 2.56 5.12 -7.08
CA GLY A 30 1.34 5.90 -7.00
C GLY A 30 1.56 7.26 -6.36
N ILE A 31 0.64 8.14 -6.61
CA ILE A 31 0.55 9.46 -5.98
C ILE A 31 -0.85 9.65 -5.43
N GLY A 32 -0.97 10.37 -4.34
CA GLY A 32 -2.23 10.57 -3.66
C GLY A 32 -2.35 11.91 -2.97
N ALA A 33 -3.48 12.10 -2.37
CA ALA A 33 -3.78 13.25 -1.53
C ALA A 33 -4.66 12.83 -0.36
N SER A 34 -4.48 13.46 0.78
CA SER A 34 -5.25 13.20 1.98
C SER A 34 -5.88 14.46 2.57
N TYR A 35 -6.90 14.27 3.40
CA TYR A 35 -7.77 15.31 3.96
C TYR A 35 -7.03 16.46 4.65
N ARG A 36 -5.83 16.28 5.11
CA ARG A 36 -5.04 17.34 5.77
C ARG A 36 -4.13 18.10 4.81
N ASN A 37 -4.53 18.27 3.57
CA ASN A 37 -3.73 18.93 2.53
C ASN A 37 -2.32 18.30 2.42
N ALA A 38 -2.24 17.00 2.52
CA ALA A 38 -1.00 16.28 2.30
C ALA A 38 -1.01 15.63 0.91
N CYS A 39 0.13 15.70 0.23
CA CYS A 39 0.39 14.88 -0.95
C CYS A 39 1.23 13.69 -0.54
N ASP A 40 0.89 12.52 -1.05
CA ASP A 40 1.60 11.27 -0.80
C ASP A 40 2.13 10.66 -2.09
N ALA A 41 3.27 10.02 -1.99
CA ALA A 41 3.83 9.16 -3.02
C ALA A 41 4.12 7.79 -2.41
N VAL A 42 3.81 6.74 -3.14
CA VAL A 42 4.01 5.36 -2.70
C VAL A 42 4.78 4.58 -3.75
N LEU A 43 5.74 3.79 -3.30
CA LEU A 43 6.36 2.71 -4.06
C LEU A 43 5.94 1.40 -3.41
N LEU A 44 5.56 0.43 -4.22
CA LEU A 44 5.06 -0.85 -3.71
C LEU A 44 5.60 -2.04 -4.50
N TRP A 45 5.73 -3.14 -3.80
CA TRP A 45 5.85 -4.48 -4.38
C TRP A 45 4.61 -5.28 -3.97
N GLU A 46 4.00 -5.97 -4.91
CA GLU A 46 2.77 -6.72 -4.72
C GLU A 46 2.95 -8.15 -5.21
N HIS A 47 2.57 -9.10 -4.39
CA HIS A 47 2.47 -10.51 -4.73
C HIS A 47 0.99 -10.89 -4.81
N GLU A 48 0.51 -11.15 -6.02
CA GLU A 48 -0.91 -11.48 -6.30
C GLU A 48 -1.04 -12.94 -6.68
N ASN A 49 -2.00 -13.64 -6.07
CA ASN A 49 -2.32 -15.03 -6.41
C ASN A 49 -3.37 -15.12 -7.55
N ALA A 50 -3.67 -16.34 -8.01
CA ALA A 50 -4.63 -16.61 -9.08
C ALA A 50 -6.06 -16.12 -8.79
N TYR A 51 -6.41 -15.86 -7.53
CA TYR A 51 -7.72 -15.35 -7.11
C TYR A 51 -7.74 -13.82 -6.96
N HIS A 52 -6.64 -13.13 -7.34
CA HIS A 52 -6.43 -11.70 -7.16
C HIS A 52 -6.35 -11.24 -5.69
N ASN A 53 -6.19 -12.15 -4.75
CA ASN A 53 -5.79 -11.78 -3.40
C ASN A 53 -4.30 -11.45 -3.41
N ALA A 54 -3.91 -10.35 -2.80
CA ALA A 54 -2.54 -9.90 -2.86
C ALA A 54 -1.99 -9.54 -1.48
N TRP A 55 -0.66 -9.68 -1.36
CA TRP A 55 0.15 -9.06 -0.33
C TRP A 55 0.95 -7.92 -0.93
N GLU A 56 1.02 -6.85 -0.23
CA GLU A 56 1.74 -5.65 -0.64
C GLU A 56 2.74 -5.25 0.43
N VAL A 57 3.97 -4.98 0.00
CA VAL A 57 4.98 -4.26 0.79
C VAL A 57 5.11 -2.89 0.15
N PHE A 58 5.07 -1.84 0.95
CA PHE A 58 5.11 -0.48 0.43
C PHE A 58 6.00 0.44 1.24
N VAL A 59 6.51 1.46 0.58
CA VAL A 59 7.17 2.63 1.18
C VAL A 59 6.39 3.85 0.75
N GLU A 60 6.03 4.68 1.68
CA GLU A 60 5.25 5.90 1.46
C GLU A 60 6.02 7.12 1.94
N GLY A 61 5.91 8.20 1.18
CA GLY A 61 6.37 9.53 1.57
C GLY A 61 5.21 10.50 1.52
N GLN A 62 5.05 11.32 2.55
CA GLN A 62 3.97 12.30 2.66
C GLN A 62 4.54 13.68 2.90
N LEU A 63 3.97 14.69 2.20
CA LEU A 63 4.28 16.10 2.36
C LEU A 63 3.02 16.86 2.75
N GLN A 64 3.04 17.55 3.88
CA GLN A 64 1.94 18.42 4.29
C GLN A 64 2.05 19.77 3.57
N LEU A 65 1.00 20.17 2.87
CA LEU A 65 0.95 21.40 2.07
C LEU A 65 0.44 22.62 2.86
N HIS A 66 0.23 22.48 4.17
CA HIS A 66 -0.45 23.51 4.98
C HIS A 66 0.31 24.84 5.05
N GLU A 67 1.59 24.89 4.69
CA GLU A 67 2.43 26.09 4.78
C GLU A 67 3.10 26.45 3.44
N LEU A 68 2.35 26.38 2.34
CA LEU A 68 2.86 26.76 0.99
C LEU A 68 3.44 28.18 0.90
N SER A 69 3.21 29.03 1.90
CA SER A 69 3.78 30.38 1.94
C SER A 69 5.30 30.40 2.20
N GLN A 70 5.89 29.30 2.69
CA GLN A 70 7.32 29.21 2.97
C GLN A 70 7.88 27.85 2.51
N LEU A 71 8.18 27.72 1.24
CA LEU A 71 8.74 26.52 0.61
C LEU A 71 9.97 25.91 1.32
N SER A 72 10.76 26.74 2.00
CA SER A 72 11.92 26.28 2.78
C SER A 72 11.53 25.52 4.05
N GLN A 73 10.42 25.89 4.70
CA GLN A 73 9.96 25.25 5.94
C GLN A 73 9.17 23.95 5.67
N LEU A 74 8.52 23.85 4.50
CA LEU A 74 7.89 22.60 4.03
C LEU A 74 8.85 21.41 4.04
N TRP A 75 10.11 21.70 3.66
CA TRP A 75 11.11 20.64 3.57
C TRP A 75 11.59 20.16 4.95
N ASP A 76 11.48 20.95 5.98
CA ASP A 76 12.00 20.60 7.31
C ASP A 76 10.96 19.99 8.24
N ASN A 77 9.70 20.46 8.24
CA ASN A 77 8.68 20.09 9.22
C ASN A 77 7.52 19.25 8.67
N GLY A 78 7.27 19.29 7.36
CA GLY A 78 6.12 18.64 6.72
C GLY A 78 6.35 17.24 6.18
N LYS A 79 7.53 16.66 6.41
CA LYS A 79 7.89 15.36 5.84
C LYS A 79 7.52 14.22 6.76
N ARG A 80 6.94 13.23 6.18
CA ARG A 80 6.74 11.93 6.81
C ARG A 80 7.13 10.85 5.80
N TRP A 81 7.77 9.81 6.27
CA TRP A 81 8.00 8.62 5.49
C TRP A 81 7.62 7.40 6.32
N GLY A 82 7.22 6.34 5.66
CA GLY A 82 6.84 5.08 6.29
C GLY A 82 7.07 3.92 5.37
N ALA A 83 7.15 2.75 5.97
CA ALA A 83 7.14 1.47 5.26
C ALA A 83 6.15 0.54 5.93
N GLY A 84 5.47 -0.29 5.15
CA GLY A 84 4.43 -1.13 5.67
C GLY A 84 4.11 -2.34 4.82
N VAL A 85 3.16 -3.10 5.33
CA VAL A 85 2.60 -4.26 4.65
C VAL A 85 1.09 -4.15 4.62
N ALA A 86 0.48 -4.62 3.56
CA ALA A 86 -0.97 -4.66 3.43
C ALA A 86 -1.43 -5.99 2.83
N TRP A 87 -2.58 -6.45 3.28
CA TRP A 87 -3.30 -7.56 2.70
C TRP A 87 -4.49 -7.05 1.91
N LYS A 88 -4.69 -7.59 0.70
CA LYS A 88 -5.73 -7.16 -0.23
C LYS A 88 -6.57 -8.35 -0.71
N PRO A 89 -7.61 -8.76 0.04
CA PRO A 89 -8.57 -9.74 -0.42
C PRO A 89 -9.40 -9.16 -1.58
N CYS A 90 -9.49 -9.90 -2.68
CA CYS A 90 -10.35 -9.56 -3.80
C CYS A 90 -11.80 -9.87 -3.44
N LEU A 91 -12.63 -8.85 -3.36
CA LEU A 91 -14.05 -8.99 -3.01
C LEU A 91 -14.96 -8.93 -4.24
N TRP A 92 -14.49 -8.35 -5.33
CA TRP A 92 -15.27 -8.21 -6.55
C TRP A 92 -14.40 -8.35 -7.79
N ARG A 93 -14.89 -9.04 -8.81
CA ARG A 93 -14.15 -9.33 -10.04
C ARG A 93 -15.04 -9.21 -11.27
N ALA A 94 -14.51 -8.56 -12.31
CA ALA A 94 -15.05 -8.54 -13.66
C ALA A 94 -13.94 -8.82 -14.66
N ARG A 95 -14.22 -8.86 -15.95
CA ARG A 95 -13.29 -9.31 -17.01
C ARG A 95 -11.91 -8.66 -16.96
N ASN A 96 -11.83 -7.34 -16.79
CA ASN A 96 -10.58 -6.59 -16.84
C ASN A 96 -10.37 -5.72 -15.60
N ARG A 97 -11.17 -5.89 -14.56
CA ARG A 97 -11.13 -5.07 -13.36
C ARG A 97 -11.54 -5.88 -12.14
N TYR A 98 -10.96 -5.56 -11.01
CA TYR A 98 -11.31 -6.17 -9.73
C TYR A 98 -11.14 -5.18 -8.60
N GLY A 99 -11.96 -5.36 -7.58
CA GLY A 99 -11.99 -4.55 -6.38
C GLY A 99 -11.56 -5.37 -5.17
N SER A 100 -10.67 -4.80 -4.38
CA SER A 100 -10.12 -5.43 -3.18
C SER A 100 -10.29 -4.52 -1.98
N ALA A 101 -10.63 -5.08 -0.83
CA ALA A 101 -10.37 -4.38 0.42
C ALA A 101 -8.86 -4.31 0.62
N ARG A 102 -8.35 -3.24 1.25
CA ARG A 102 -6.95 -3.10 1.61
C ARG A 102 -6.87 -2.88 3.11
N ILE A 103 -6.15 -3.75 3.80
CA ILE A 103 -5.92 -3.66 5.25
C ILE A 103 -4.41 -3.73 5.45
N GLY A 104 -3.84 -2.71 6.07
CA GLY A 104 -2.40 -2.61 6.22
C GLY A 104 -1.96 -2.01 7.54
N VAL A 105 -0.68 -2.13 7.79
CA VAL A 105 0.01 -1.48 8.90
C VAL A 105 1.30 -0.87 8.37
N SER A 106 1.65 0.32 8.85
CA SER A 106 2.92 0.94 8.53
C SER A 106 3.64 1.45 9.78
N LEU A 107 4.94 1.51 9.67
CA LEU A 107 5.84 2.14 10.62
C LEU A 107 6.59 3.25 9.89
N GLY A 108 6.71 4.40 10.50
CA GLY A 108 7.34 5.53 9.86
C GLY A 108 7.87 6.53 10.88
N ALA A 109 8.47 7.57 10.35
CA ALA A 109 8.99 8.67 11.14
C ALA A 109 8.66 10.01 10.47
N SER A 110 8.42 11.00 11.30
CA SER A 110 8.50 12.42 10.98
C SER A 110 9.78 13.00 11.58
N PRO A 111 10.18 14.22 11.27
CA PRO A 111 11.36 14.85 11.88
C PRO A 111 11.35 14.87 13.41
N THR A 112 10.18 14.81 14.02
CA THR A 112 10.01 14.94 15.47
C THR A 112 9.64 13.64 16.17
N ASP A 113 9.01 12.68 15.50
CA ASP A 113 8.40 11.53 16.15
C ASP A 113 8.39 10.27 15.28
N PHE A 114 8.48 9.12 15.95
CA PHE A 114 8.18 7.83 15.36
C PHE A 114 6.66 7.61 15.38
N GLN A 115 6.13 7.07 14.30
CA GLN A 115 4.70 6.86 14.10
C GLN A 115 4.43 5.45 13.59
N SER A 116 3.30 4.89 14.02
CA SER A 116 2.72 3.69 13.43
C SER A 116 1.32 4.00 12.92
N SER A 117 0.89 3.34 11.86
CA SER A 117 -0.47 3.50 11.35
C SER A 117 -1.12 2.17 11.04
N ILE A 118 -2.45 2.14 11.16
CA ILE A 118 -3.32 1.09 10.67
C ILE A 118 -4.09 1.68 9.50
N GLN A 119 -4.07 1.00 8.37
CA GLN A 119 -4.68 1.47 7.12
C GLN A 119 -5.81 0.55 6.73
N ALA A 120 -6.96 1.12 6.36
CA ALA A 120 -8.08 0.39 5.82
C ALA A 120 -8.68 1.14 4.63
N GLY A 121 -9.00 0.43 3.55
CA GLY A 121 -9.50 1.08 2.37
C GLY A 121 -10.01 0.12 1.29
N TRP A 122 -10.35 0.71 0.18
CA TRP A 122 -10.76 0.04 -1.04
C TRP A 122 -9.78 0.35 -2.17
N GLN A 123 -9.35 -0.66 -2.91
CA GLN A 123 -8.57 -0.50 -4.13
C GLN A 123 -9.31 -1.10 -5.31
N GLN A 124 -9.44 -0.33 -6.37
CA GLN A 124 -9.95 -0.78 -7.66
C GLN A 124 -8.80 -0.88 -8.66
N SER A 125 -8.60 -2.04 -9.25
CA SER A 125 -7.55 -2.31 -10.23
C SER A 125 -8.12 -2.62 -11.60
N TYR A 126 -7.45 -2.14 -12.64
CA TYR A 126 -7.79 -2.32 -14.05
C TYR A 126 -6.62 -2.96 -14.76
N ALA A 127 -6.85 -4.18 -15.28
CA ALA A 127 -5.84 -4.89 -16.05
C ALA A 127 -5.64 -4.24 -17.44
N LEU A 128 -4.41 -3.90 -17.76
CA LEU A 128 -3.99 -3.34 -19.03
C LEU A 128 -3.24 -4.40 -19.87
N ARG A 129 -2.96 -4.07 -21.14
CA ARG A 129 -2.16 -4.94 -22.01
C ARG A 129 -0.75 -5.13 -21.45
N GLY A 130 -0.19 -6.33 -21.63
CA GLY A 130 1.17 -6.65 -21.19
C GLY A 130 1.30 -6.91 -19.68
N GLY A 131 0.20 -7.12 -18.97
CA GLY A 131 0.20 -7.44 -17.54
C GLY A 131 0.30 -6.22 -16.61
N TRP A 132 0.34 -5.01 -17.19
CA TRP A 132 0.28 -3.77 -16.43
C TRP A 132 -1.08 -3.61 -15.77
N GLN A 133 -1.14 -2.84 -14.67
CA GLN A 133 -2.37 -2.48 -14.00
C GLN A 133 -2.37 -0.99 -13.66
N PHE A 134 -3.47 -0.34 -13.97
CA PHE A 134 -3.83 0.94 -13.36
C PHE A 134 -4.64 0.67 -12.10
N TYR A 135 -4.43 1.42 -11.05
CA TYR A 135 -5.26 1.34 -9.85
C TYR A 135 -5.59 2.73 -9.30
N TRP A 136 -6.72 2.79 -8.62
CA TRP A 136 -7.01 3.85 -7.67
C TRP A 136 -7.41 3.22 -6.34
N GLN A 137 -7.15 3.92 -5.27
CA GLN A 137 -7.55 3.51 -3.94
C GLN A 137 -8.08 4.70 -3.15
N ALA A 138 -9.00 4.42 -2.22
CA ALA A 138 -9.50 5.34 -1.24
C ALA A 138 -9.50 4.63 0.12
N GLY A 139 -9.13 5.32 1.16
CA GLY A 139 -9.01 4.70 2.48
C GLY A 139 -8.84 5.69 3.59
N ALA A 140 -8.69 5.12 4.77
CA ALA A 140 -8.48 5.84 6.00
C ALA A 140 -7.30 5.24 6.74
N ASP A 141 -6.52 6.10 7.37
CA ASP A 141 -5.37 5.77 8.18
C ASP A 141 -5.61 6.21 9.62
N LEU A 142 -5.41 5.29 10.54
CA LEU A 142 -5.41 5.52 11.98
C LEU A 142 -3.96 5.59 12.47
N MET A 143 -3.53 6.76 12.91
CA MET A 143 -2.16 7.01 13.35
C MET A 143 -2.04 6.89 14.86
N LEU A 144 -1.01 6.18 15.33
CA LEU A 144 -0.69 5.99 16.75
C LEU A 144 0.74 6.49 17.01
N PRO A 145 1.04 7.18 18.14
CA PRO A 145 0.27 7.36 19.36
C PRO A 145 -0.34 8.76 19.58
N LYS A 146 -0.44 9.65 18.61
CA LYS A 146 -0.96 11.02 18.86
C LYS A 146 -2.45 11.13 18.59
N TRP A 147 -3.23 11.46 19.63
CA TRP A 147 -4.68 11.64 19.59
C TRP A 147 -5.14 12.86 18.76
N ASP A 148 -4.32 13.90 18.62
CA ASP A 148 -4.66 15.15 17.90
C ASP A 148 -4.45 15.08 16.37
N GLY A 149 -4.57 13.96 15.79
CA GLY A 149 -4.36 13.78 14.38
C GLY A 149 -4.55 12.34 13.97
N LEU A 150 -5.30 11.65 14.78
CA LEU A 150 -5.48 10.21 14.76
C LEU A 150 -5.99 9.65 13.43
N PHE A 151 -6.77 10.41 12.68
CA PHE A 151 -7.49 9.93 11.53
C PHE A 151 -7.20 10.76 10.27
N SER A 152 -6.83 10.09 9.20
CA SER A 152 -6.66 10.67 7.87
C SER A 152 -7.51 9.89 6.86
N ILE A 153 -8.16 10.61 5.96
CA ILE A 153 -8.85 10.02 4.81
C ILE A 153 -8.14 10.50 3.56
N GLY A 154 -7.86 9.59 2.66
CA GLY A 154 -7.16 9.93 1.42
C GLY A 154 -7.52 9.02 0.27
N GLY A 155 -7.00 9.39 -0.88
CA GLY A 155 -7.07 8.60 -2.09
C GLY A 155 -5.81 8.72 -2.91
N SER A 156 -5.47 7.66 -3.63
CA SER A 156 -4.33 7.67 -4.53
C SER A 156 -4.63 6.95 -5.84
N VAL A 157 -3.85 7.25 -6.84
CA VAL A 157 -3.86 6.59 -8.15
C VAL A 157 -2.44 6.15 -8.49
N GLY A 158 -2.32 5.07 -9.24
CA GLY A 158 -1.01 4.58 -9.59
C GLY A 158 -1.03 3.51 -10.67
N ILE A 159 0.17 3.05 -11.00
CA ILE A 159 0.41 2.02 -12.02
C ILE A 159 1.30 0.95 -11.40
N LYS A 160 0.99 -0.31 -11.75
CA LYS A 160 1.80 -1.48 -11.41
C LYS A 160 2.27 -2.16 -12.67
N MET A 161 3.51 -2.58 -12.69
CA MET A 161 4.10 -3.36 -13.78
C MET A 161 4.46 -4.76 -13.28
N PRO A 162 4.26 -5.81 -14.10
CA PRO A 162 4.66 -7.16 -13.75
C PRO A 162 6.19 -7.25 -13.72
N VAL A 163 6.71 -7.89 -12.68
CA VAL A 163 8.11 -8.32 -12.66
C VAL A 163 8.19 -9.57 -13.53
N ARG A 164 8.76 -9.43 -14.74
CA ARG A 164 8.92 -10.57 -15.64
C ARG A 164 9.88 -11.58 -15.03
N ASP A 165 9.35 -12.72 -14.67
CA ASP A 165 10.17 -13.88 -14.32
C ASP A 165 10.87 -14.39 -15.60
N ARG A 166 12.18 -14.14 -15.76
CA ARG A 166 12.98 -14.58 -16.90
C ARG A 166 13.17 -16.12 -16.93
N LEU A 167 12.81 -16.81 -15.86
CA LEU A 167 13.01 -18.25 -15.71
C LEU A 167 12.05 -19.09 -16.56
N HIS A 168 10.82 -18.62 -16.80
CA HIS A 168 9.85 -19.39 -17.61
C HIS A 168 10.10 -19.35 -19.13
N ARG A 169 11.00 -18.50 -19.64
CA ARG A 169 11.33 -18.44 -21.07
C ARG A 169 12.37 -19.46 -21.56
N ARG A 170 12.97 -20.25 -20.68
CA ARG A 170 14.01 -21.22 -21.05
C ARG A 170 13.50 -22.66 -21.17
N LEU A 171 12.23 -22.92 -20.94
CA LEU A 171 11.66 -24.28 -20.95
C LEU A 171 10.57 -24.51 -22.02
N ASN A 172 10.36 -23.55 -22.93
CA ASN A 172 9.50 -23.74 -24.13
C ASN A 172 10.27 -23.51 -25.39
#